data_983f173ff70a0336c713f65bd09ef135
#
_entry.id   983f173ff70a0336c713f65bd09ef135
#
_cell.length_a   1.000
_cell.length_b   1.000
_cell.length_c   1.000
_cell.angle_alpha   90.00
_cell.angle_beta   90.00
_cell.angle_gamma   90.00
#
_symmetry.space_group_name_H-M   'P 1'
#
loop_
_entity.id
_entity.type
_entity.pdbx_description
1 polymer ?
#
loop_
_entity_poly.entity_id
_entity_poly.type
_entity_poly.pdbx_seq_one_letter_code
_entity_poly.pdbx_strand_id
1 'polypeptide(L)'
;DIKTDSMDALSGAIRSNLGQEITLRYQRGETVGEVRAVPRVNPPEGQGALGIVMGNPVLPISWLDSLPYALRTTGEQIRQLIALPGRLIAGQVAASEARVVGPVGIYSIYAQAREADQVTQAQPVAQQPRGVNTLALMATLSVALGFTNLLPIPALDGGRIIFVLPELLFRRRIPQRYENVVHMVGFLALLALMVIITAQDIFHPFVIP
;
A
#
# COMPACT_ATOMS: atom_id res chain seq x y z
N ASP A 1 -11.47 -12.98 28.56
CA ASP A 1 -11.44 -11.69 27.87
C ASP A 1 -10.23 -11.62 26.95
N ILE A 2 -10.49 -11.57 25.64
CA ILE A 2 -9.43 -11.38 24.63
C ILE A 2 -9.45 -9.90 24.26
N LYS A 3 -8.33 -9.22 24.53
CA LYS A 3 -8.15 -7.84 24.12
C LYS A 3 -7.82 -7.80 22.63
N THR A 4 -8.66 -7.13 21.83
CA THR A 4 -8.53 -7.06 20.37
C THR A 4 -7.97 -5.70 19.98
N ASP A 5 -6.64 -5.53 20.07
CA ASP A 5 -5.96 -4.27 19.78
C ASP A 5 -5.64 -4.10 18.28
N SER A 6 -5.93 -5.10 17.45
CA SER A 6 -5.73 -5.05 16.00
C SER A 6 -6.86 -5.74 15.23
N MET A 7 -7.00 -5.41 13.95
CA MET A 7 -7.98 -6.06 13.06
C MET A 7 -7.73 -7.56 12.93
N ASP A 8 -6.46 -7.97 12.92
CA ASP A 8 -6.07 -9.39 12.83
C ASP A 8 -6.42 -10.15 14.10
N ALA A 9 -6.21 -9.55 15.27
CA ALA A 9 -6.60 -10.14 16.55
C ALA A 9 -8.12 -10.31 16.64
N LEU A 10 -8.89 -9.31 16.20
CA LEU A 10 -10.35 -9.39 16.15
C LEU A 10 -10.82 -10.46 15.16
N SER A 11 -10.26 -10.49 13.94
CA SER A 11 -10.56 -11.49 12.92
C SER A 11 -10.24 -12.90 13.41
N GLY A 12 -9.10 -13.10 14.07
CA GLY A 12 -8.68 -14.35 14.66
C GLY A 12 -9.66 -14.82 15.75
N ALA A 13 -10.05 -13.92 16.66
CA ALA A 13 -11.01 -14.21 17.72
C ALA A 13 -12.40 -14.60 17.17
N ILE A 14 -12.86 -13.91 16.11
CA ILE A 14 -14.12 -14.24 15.43
C ILE A 14 -14.04 -15.62 14.77
N ARG A 15 -12.96 -15.91 14.04
CA ARG A 15 -12.77 -17.20 13.36
C ARG A 15 -12.67 -18.38 14.34
N SER A 16 -12.09 -18.18 15.51
CA SER A 16 -11.97 -19.20 16.54
C SER A 16 -13.27 -19.53 17.23
N ASN A 17 -14.31 -18.68 17.08
CA ASN A 17 -15.60 -18.83 17.76
C ASN A 17 -16.78 -18.87 16.78
N LEU A 18 -16.58 -19.40 15.57
CA LEU A 18 -17.66 -19.57 14.59
C LEU A 18 -18.77 -20.45 15.13
N GLY A 19 -20.03 -20.01 15.03
CA GLY A 19 -21.21 -20.72 15.51
C GLY A 19 -21.42 -20.67 17.03
N GLN A 20 -20.56 -20.01 17.79
CA GLN A 20 -20.70 -19.84 19.24
C GLN A 20 -21.12 -18.40 19.57
N GLU A 21 -21.89 -18.22 20.61
CA GLU A 21 -22.25 -16.88 21.08
C GLU A 21 -21.03 -16.20 21.70
N ILE A 22 -20.69 -15.03 21.18
CA ILE A 22 -19.63 -14.18 21.71
C ILE A 22 -20.20 -12.87 22.19
N THR A 23 -19.62 -12.32 23.25
CA THR A 23 -19.93 -10.97 23.73
C THR A 23 -18.85 -10.01 23.27
N LEU A 24 -19.24 -9.03 22.47
CA LEU A 24 -18.36 -7.97 22.00
C LEU A 24 -18.57 -6.72 22.84
N ARG A 25 -17.51 -6.27 23.49
CA ARG A 25 -17.49 -4.98 24.17
C ARG A 25 -16.93 -3.94 23.21
N TYR A 26 -17.70 -2.90 22.95
CA TYR A 26 -17.32 -1.83 22.03
C TYR A 26 -17.40 -0.48 22.69
N GLN A 27 -16.57 0.45 22.23
CA GLN A 27 -16.61 1.85 22.64
C GLN A 27 -17.03 2.72 21.43
N ARG A 28 -18.05 3.55 21.65
CA ARG A 28 -18.53 4.52 20.67
C ARG A 28 -18.48 5.93 21.30
N GLY A 29 -17.45 6.70 20.99
CA GLY A 29 -17.16 7.94 21.69
C GLY A 29 -16.85 7.68 23.17
N GLU A 30 -17.63 8.28 24.07
CA GLU A 30 -17.49 8.06 25.53
C GLU A 30 -18.36 6.90 26.05
N THR A 31 -19.22 6.34 25.22
CA THR A 31 -20.15 5.26 25.63
C THR A 31 -19.52 3.90 25.36
N VAL A 32 -19.46 3.07 26.41
CA VAL A 32 -19.08 1.66 26.31
C VAL A 32 -20.35 0.83 26.31
N GLY A 33 -20.48 -0.08 25.34
CA GLY A 33 -21.59 -0.99 25.21
C GLY A 33 -21.13 -2.42 25.04
N GLU A 34 -22.03 -3.37 25.26
CA GLU A 34 -21.83 -4.78 25.01
C GLU A 34 -22.92 -5.29 24.07
N VAL A 35 -22.52 -6.13 23.12
CA VAL A 35 -23.44 -6.78 22.20
C VAL A 35 -23.10 -8.27 22.11
N ARG A 36 -24.14 -9.12 22.15
CA ARG A 36 -23.98 -10.54 21.89
C ARG A 36 -24.23 -10.83 20.43
N ALA A 37 -23.37 -11.63 19.84
CA ALA A 37 -23.48 -12.02 18.44
C ALA A 37 -22.98 -13.46 18.26
N VAL A 38 -23.55 -14.15 17.28
CA VAL A 38 -23.09 -15.47 16.86
C VAL A 38 -22.45 -15.34 15.48
N PRO A 39 -21.11 -15.48 15.36
CA PRO A 39 -20.45 -15.45 14.07
C PRO A 39 -20.94 -16.60 13.17
N ARG A 40 -21.30 -16.29 11.94
CA ARG A 40 -21.80 -17.27 10.96
C ARG A 40 -20.69 -18.23 10.55
N VAL A 41 -21.00 -19.53 10.51
CA VAL A 41 -20.06 -20.57 10.04
C VAL A 41 -19.84 -20.47 8.52
N ASN A 42 -20.91 -20.18 7.76
CA ASN A 42 -20.89 -20.01 6.31
C ASN A 42 -21.49 -18.64 5.95
N PRO A 43 -20.68 -17.55 5.99
CA PRO A 43 -21.18 -16.25 5.56
C PRO A 43 -21.40 -16.24 4.03
N PRO A 44 -22.34 -15.43 3.50
CA PRO A 44 -22.47 -15.18 2.07
C PRO A 44 -21.18 -14.66 1.46
N GLU A 45 -20.98 -14.89 0.15
CA GLU A 45 -19.81 -14.35 -0.57
C GLU A 45 -19.70 -12.83 -0.39
N GLY A 46 -18.49 -12.37 -0.08
CA GLY A 46 -18.20 -10.95 0.17
C GLY A 46 -18.62 -10.42 1.56
N GLN A 47 -19.12 -11.27 2.47
CA GLN A 47 -19.46 -10.87 3.83
C GLN A 47 -18.60 -11.60 4.87
N GLY A 48 -18.21 -10.87 5.90
CA GLY A 48 -17.56 -11.46 7.06
C GLY A 48 -18.55 -12.24 7.97
N ALA A 49 -18.01 -13.09 8.83
CA ALA A 49 -18.81 -13.93 9.74
C ALA A 49 -19.79 -13.13 10.66
N LEU A 50 -19.45 -11.89 11.00
CA LEU A 50 -20.31 -10.99 11.79
C LEU A 50 -21.03 -9.94 10.94
N GLY A 51 -20.71 -9.82 9.64
CA GLY A 51 -21.28 -8.78 8.79
C GLY A 51 -20.84 -7.37 9.18
N ILE A 52 -19.70 -7.21 9.85
CA ILE A 52 -19.09 -5.92 10.18
C ILE A 52 -18.00 -5.58 9.15
N VAL A 53 -17.91 -4.32 8.79
CA VAL A 53 -16.80 -3.80 7.98
C VAL A 53 -15.76 -3.23 8.94
N MET A 54 -14.55 -3.79 8.87
CA MET A 54 -13.43 -3.28 9.64
C MET A 54 -12.67 -2.26 8.81
N GLY A 55 -12.28 -1.15 9.42
CA GLY A 55 -11.51 -0.11 8.77
C GLY A 55 -10.76 0.74 9.79
N ASN A 56 -9.72 1.42 9.33
CA ASN A 56 -9.00 2.38 10.15
C ASN A 56 -9.85 3.64 10.31
N PRO A 57 -10.05 4.15 11.53
CA PRO A 57 -10.77 5.39 11.73
C PRO A 57 -10.00 6.56 11.10
N VAL A 58 -10.70 7.38 10.33
CA VAL A 58 -10.14 8.63 9.82
C VAL A 58 -10.36 9.70 10.88
N LEU A 59 -9.29 10.16 11.48
CA LEU A 59 -9.33 11.24 12.48
C LEU A 59 -9.05 12.57 11.79
N PRO A 60 -9.90 13.60 11.98
CA PRO A 60 -9.61 14.92 11.46
C PRO A 60 -8.40 15.50 12.20
N ILE A 61 -7.42 15.97 11.47
CA ILE A 61 -6.26 16.68 12.00
C ILE A 61 -6.32 18.16 11.58
N SER A 62 -5.73 19.02 12.39
CA SER A 62 -5.57 20.43 12.04
C SER A 62 -4.71 20.56 10.77
N TRP A 63 -4.99 21.59 9.95
CA TRP A 63 -4.18 21.87 8.77
C TRP A 63 -2.72 22.19 9.12
N LEU A 64 -2.45 22.76 10.30
CA LEU A 64 -1.08 23.01 10.80
C LEU A 64 -0.35 21.72 11.13
N ASP A 65 -1.06 20.72 11.64
CA ASP A 65 -0.48 19.41 11.99
C ASP A 65 -0.38 18.48 10.77
N SER A 66 -1.08 18.80 9.68
CA SER A 66 -1.08 17.96 8.48
C SER A 66 0.29 17.88 7.81
N LEU A 67 1.05 18.99 7.79
CA LEU A 67 2.37 19.01 7.18
C LEU A 67 3.40 18.14 7.92
N PRO A 68 3.62 18.29 9.25
CA PRO A 68 4.54 17.39 9.95
C PRO A 68 4.08 15.94 9.92
N TYR A 69 2.77 15.68 9.95
CA TYR A 69 2.23 14.33 9.79
C TYR A 69 2.55 13.74 8.40
N ALA A 70 2.31 14.49 7.34
CA ALA A 70 2.63 14.07 5.97
C ALA A 70 4.12 13.79 5.77
N LEU A 71 5.00 14.67 6.29
CA LEU A 71 6.45 14.47 6.23
C LEU A 71 6.88 13.19 6.96
N ARG A 72 6.33 12.95 8.15
CA ARG A 72 6.61 11.74 8.92
C ARG A 72 6.15 10.49 8.17
N THR A 73 4.92 10.48 7.67
CA THR A 73 4.33 9.35 6.94
C THR A 73 5.13 9.06 5.67
N THR A 74 5.49 10.11 4.90
CA THR A 74 6.35 9.98 3.72
C THR A 74 7.73 9.41 4.08
N GLY A 75 8.34 9.89 5.17
CA GLY A 75 9.61 9.37 5.66
C GLY A 75 9.54 7.88 6.04
N GLU A 76 8.46 7.47 6.70
CA GLU A 76 8.23 6.04 7.01
C GLU A 76 8.04 5.19 5.75
N GLN A 77 7.31 5.68 4.74
CA GLN A 77 7.15 4.99 3.45
C GLN A 77 8.50 4.82 2.74
N ILE A 78 9.32 5.88 2.67
CA ILE A 78 10.66 5.82 2.08
C ILE A 78 11.55 4.83 2.85
N ARG A 79 11.50 4.85 4.18
CA ARG A 79 12.25 3.90 5.01
C ARG A 79 11.86 2.46 4.72
N GLN A 80 10.57 2.18 4.56
CA GLN A 80 10.07 0.85 4.20
C GLN A 80 10.56 0.42 2.82
N LEU A 81 10.54 1.33 1.83
CA LEU A 81 11.06 1.06 0.48
C LEU A 81 12.57 0.76 0.49
N ILE A 82 13.36 1.49 1.29
CA ILE A 82 14.80 1.22 1.45
C ILE A 82 15.05 -0.13 2.14
N ALA A 83 14.22 -0.49 3.12
CA ALA A 83 14.37 -1.74 3.86
C ALA A 83 13.88 -2.97 3.07
N LEU A 84 13.03 -2.76 2.05
CA LEU A 84 12.39 -3.84 1.29
C LEU A 84 13.37 -4.87 0.70
N PRO A 85 14.48 -4.48 0.03
CA PRO A 85 15.43 -5.46 -0.51
C PRO A 85 16.06 -6.34 0.59
N GLY A 86 16.40 -5.75 1.72
CA GLY A 86 16.95 -6.50 2.88
C GLY A 86 15.94 -7.48 3.46
N ARG A 87 14.68 -7.07 3.60
CA ARG A 87 13.59 -7.93 4.09
C ARG A 87 13.27 -9.07 3.13
N LEU A 88 13.35 -8.83 1.81
CA LEU A 88 13.19 -9.87 0.78
C LEU A 88 14.30 -10.92 0.88
N ILE A 89 15.56 -10.49 0.99
CA ILE A 89 16.72 -11.41 1.14
C ILE A 89 16.62 -12.21 2.45
N ALA A 90 16.14 -11.59 3.52
CA ALA A 90 15.95 -12.24 4.81
C ALA A 90 14.70 -13.16 4.88
N GLY A 91 13.91 -13.28 3.79
CA GLY A 91 12.69 -14.08 3.76
C GLY A 91 11.57 -13.59 4.69
N GLN A 92 11.62 -12.32 5.09
CA GLN A 92 10.65 -11.71 6.01
C GLN A 92 9.40 -11.16 5.32
N VAL A 93 9.33 -11.28 4.01
CA VAL A 93 8.21 -10.81 3.18
C VAL A 93 7.53 -12.01 2.56
N ALA A 94 6.20 -12.11 2.70
CA ALA A 94 5.43 -13.17 2.06
C ALA A 94 5.54 -13.05 0.53
N ALA A 95 5.52 -14.17 -0.18
CA ALA A 95 5.65 -14.19 -1.65
C ALA A 95 4.55 -13.36 -2.35
N SER A 96 3.37 -13.25 -1.72
CA SER A 96 2.27 -12.39 -2.18
C SER A 96 2.57 -10.89 -2.05
N GLU A 97 3.30 -10.48 -1.00
CA GLU A 97 3.69 -9.09 -0.75
C GLU A 97 4.93 -8.68 -1.58
N ALA A 98 5.77 -9.66 -1.96
CA ALA A 98 6.96 -9.44 -2.78
C ALA A 98 6.65 -9.24 -4.26
N ARG A 99 5.38 -9.38 -4.67
CA ARG A 99 4.98 -9.26 -6.06
C ARG A 99 5.08 -7.82 -6.53
N VAL A 100 5.83 -7.62 -7.61
CA VAL A 100 5.87 -6.33 -8.32
C VAL A 100 4.57 -6.17 -9.11
N VAL A 101 3.91 -5.05 -8.91
CA VAL A 101 2.64 -4.70 -9.54
C VAL A 101 2.92 -3.80 -10.75
N GLY A 102 2.42 -4.18 -11.91
CA GLY A 102 2.53 -3.42 -13.14
C GLY A 102 1.33 -2.49 -13.38
N PRO A 103 1.28 -1.84 -14.56
CA PRO A 103 0.23 -0.87 -14.87
C PRO A 103 -1.19 -1.44 -14.78
N VAL A 104 -1.40 -2.69 -15.18
CA VAL A 104 -2.72 -3.36 -15.11
C VAL A 104 -3.09 -3.67 -13.67
N GLY A 105 -2.14 -4.12 -12.87
CA GLY A 105 -2.35 -4.35 -11.44
C GLY A 105 -2.62 -3.06 -10.67
N ILE A 106 -1.91 -1.96 -10.99
CA ILE A 106 -2.18 -0.62 -10.41
C ILE A 106 -3.61 -0.18 -10.73
N TYR A 107 -4.08 -0.40 -11.97
CA TYR A 107 -5.47 -0.11 -12.33
C TYR A 107 -6.47 -0.95 -11.52
N SER A 108 -6.19 -2.22 -11.29
CA SER A 108 -7.02 -3.10 -10.46
C SER A 108 -7.10 -2.60 -9.02
N ILE A 109 -5.97 -2.20 -8.43
CA ILE A 109 -5.91 -1.61 -7.08
C ILE A 109 -6.69 -0.29 -7.03
N TYR A 110 -6.57 0.55 -8.05
CA TYR A 110 -7.34 1.79 -8.16
C TYR A 110 -8.84 1.53 -8.22
N ALA A 111 -9.28 0.55 -9.02
CA ALA A 111 -10.69 0.19 -9.12
C ALA A 111 -11.25 -0.27 -7.77
N GLN A 112 -10.50 -1.10 -7.03
CA GLN A 112 -10.87 -1.56 -5.70
C GLN A 112 -10.90 -0.40 -4.66
N ALA A 113 -9.93 0.50 -4.69
CA ALA A 113 -9.91 1.68 -3.82
C ALA A 113 -11.12 2.58 -4.07
N ARG A 114 -11.49 2.77 -5.35
CA ARG A 114 -12.67 3.54 -5.75
C ARG A 114 -13.97 2.87 -5.33
N GLU A 115 -14.06 1.55 -5.46
CA GLU A 115 -15.23 0.79 -4.99
C GLU A 115 -15.38 0.88 -3.46
N ALA A 116 -14.29 0.74 -2.71
CA ALA A 116 -14.30 0.95 -1.27
C ALA A 116 -14.77 2.35 -0.86
N ASP A 117 -14.36 3.39 -1.62
CA ASP A 117 -14.84 4.75 -1.41
C ASP A 117 -16.34 4.90 -1.69
N GLN A 118 -16.89 4.17 -2.67
CA GLN A 118 -18.33 4.17 -2.98
C GLN A 118 -19.16 3.43 -1.93
N VAL A 119 -18.68 2.28 -1.46
CA VAL A 119 -19.34 1.50 -0.40
C VAL A 119 -19.41 2.31 0.90
N THR A 120 -18.32 3.00 1.24
CA THR A 120 -18.28 3.88 2.42
C THR A 120 -19.29 5.05 2.32
N GLN A 121 -19.56 5.54 1.11
CA GLN A 121 -20.55 6.60 0.88
C GLN A 121 -22.00 6.10 1.01
N ALA A 122 -22.26 4.84 0.67
CA ALA A 122 -23.60 4.24 0.72
C ALA A 122 -24.05 3.89 2.15
N GLN A 123 -23.11 3.77 3.08
CA GLN A 123 -23.41 3.47 4.47
C GLN A 123 -23.29 4.75 5.32
N PRO A 124 -24.37 5.17 6.05
CA PRO A 124 -24.32 6.37 6.89
C PRO A 124 -23.47 6.21 8.16
N VAL A 125 -22.63 5.16 8.22
CA VAL A 125 -21.76 4.84 9.33
C VAL A 125 -20.41 5.50 9.14
N ALA A 126 -20.20 6.55 9.88
CA ALA A 126 -18.99 7.34 10.05
C ALA A 126 -18.74 8.42 8.98
N GLN A 127 -18.44 9.59 9.49
CA GLN A 127 -17.97 10.81 8.83
C GLN A 127 -16.62 10.61 8.11
N GLN A 128 -16.49 9.59 7.26
CA GLN A 128 -15.29 9.43 6.45
C GLN A 128 -15.37 10.41 5.27
N PRO A 129 -14.32 11.22 5.05
CA PRO A 129 -14.25 12.07 3.87
C PRO A 129 -14.30 11.20 2.60
N ARG A 130 -14.97 11.73 1.55
CA ARG A 130 -15.10 11.03 0.27
C ARG A 130 -13.73 10.84 -0.38
N GLY A 131 -13.49 9.67 -0.96
CA GLY A 131 -12.31 9.42 -1.77
C GLY A 131 -11.00 9.21 -1.00
N VAL A 132 -11.05 8.90 0.29
CA VAL A 132 -9.84 8.73 1.14
C VAL A 132 -8.96 7.59 0.63
N ASN A 133 -9.54 6.46 0.24
CA ASN A 133 -8.76 5.31 -0.23
C ASN A 133 -8.07 5.62 -1.57
N THR A 134 -8.79 6.25 -2.48
CA THR A 134 -8.23 6.68 -3.77
C THR A 134 -7.12 7.72 -3.59
N LEU A 135 -7.33 8.73 -2.73
CA LEU A 135 -6.32 9.75 -2.43
C LEU A 135 -5.08 9.16 -1.75
N ALA A 136 -5.26 8.26 -0.80
CA ALA A 136 -4.16 7.56 -0.13
C ALA A 136 -3.34 6.71 -1.12
N LEU A 137 -4.00 6.01 -2.04
CA LEU A 137 -3.34 5.27 -3.12
C LEU A 137 -2.51 6.20 -4.00
N MET A 138 -3.09 7.33 -4.44
CA MET A 138 -2.38 8.31 -5.28
C MET A 138 -1.17 8.90 -4.57
N ALA A 139 -1.29 9.22 -3.28
CA ALA A 139 -0.19 9.71 -2.47
C ALA A 139 0.93 8.66 -2.35
N THR A 140 0.58 7.42 -2.06
CA THR A 140 1.54 6.31 -1.94
C THR A 140 2.27 6.05 -3.26
N LEU A 141 1.55 6.03 -4.39
CA LEU A 141 2.14 5.88 -5.72
C LEU A 141 3.08 7.04 -6.06
N SER A 142 2.69 8.28 -5.71
CA SER A 142 3.54 9.46 -5.94
C SER A 142 4.86 9.37 -5.18
N VAL A 143 4.81 8.97 -3.91
CA VAL A 143 6.03 8.78 -3.10
C VAL A 143 6.89 7.64 -3.66
N ALA A 144 6.27 6.51 -4.01
CA ALA A 144 6.98 5.35 -4.55
C ALA A 144 7.66 5.69 -5.90
N LEU A 145 6.96 6.35 -6.81
CA LEU A 145 7.50 6.79 -8.10
C LEU A 145 8.62 7.82 -7.93
N GLY A 146 8.43 8.82 -7.05
CA GLY A 146 9.46 9.81 -6.75
C GLY A 146 10.72 9.17 -6.19
N PHE A 147 10.57 8.27 -5.22
CA PHE A 147 11.70 7.52 -4.64
C PHE A 147 12.39 6.64 -5.68
N THR A 148 11.62 5.90 -6.48
CA THR A 148 12.18 5.02 -7.52
C THR A 148 12.96 5.81 -8.56
N ASN A 149 12.49 7.00 -8.96
CA ASN A 149 13.21 7.85 -9.89
C ASN A 149 14.55 8.37 -9.35
N LEU A 150 14.71 8.45 -8.02
CA LEU A 150 15.98 8.82 -7.38
C LEU A 150 16.96 7.65 -7.25
N LEU A 151 16.54 6.40 -7.52
CA LEU A 151 17.43 5.25 -7.45
C LEU A 151 18.52 5.33 -8.53
N PRO A 152 19.73 4.82 -8.22
CA PRO A 152 20.87 4.82 -9.13
C PRO A 152 20.72 3.79 -10.27
N ILE A 153 19.61 3.86 -10.99
CA ILE A 153 19.26 2.94 -12.07
C ILE A 153 19.35 3.68 -13.40
N PRO A 154 20.03 3.12 -14.42
CA PRO A 154 20.03 3.70 -15.76
C PRO A 154 18.60 3.92 -16.28
N ALA A 155 18.40 4.98 -17.06
CA ALA A 155 17.10 5.46 -17.56
C ALA A 155 16.25 6.25 -16.55
N LEU A 156 16.54 6.20 -15.24
CA LEU A 156 15.91 7.05 -14.24
C LEU A 156 16.76 8.29 -13.93
N ASP A 157 16.17 9.28 -13.26
CA ASP A 157 16.87 10.55 -12.94
C ASP A 157 18.05 10.31 -11.99
N GLY A 158 17.93 9.39 -11.02
CA GLY A 158 19.04 8.99 -10.15
C GLY A 158 20.22 8.39 -10.92
N GLY A 159 19.96 7.69 -12.03
CA GLY A 159 21.01 7.21 -12.94
C GLY A 159 21.81 8.36 -13.57
N ARG A 160 21.14 9.45 -13.94
CA ARG A 160 21.84 10.65 -14.46
C ARG A 160 22.70 11.34 -13.40
N ILE A 161 22.22 11.38 -12.15
CA ILE A 161 22.99 11.95 -11.04
C ILE A 161 24.34 11.23 -10.89
N ILE A 162 24.38 9.89 -11.06
CA ILE A 162 25.62 9.12 -10.99
C ILE A 162 26.63 9.58 -12.05
N PHE A 163 26.20 9.95 -13.25
CA PHE A 163 27.10 10.42 -14.30
C PHE A 163 27.59 11.86 -14.05
N VAL A 164 26.81 12.68 -13.36
CA VAL A 164 27.19 14.05 -12.98
C VAL A 164 28.13 14.06 -11.76
N LEU A 165 28.02 13.09 -10.85
CA LEU A 165 28.79 13.03 -9.62
C LEU A 165 30.33 13.02 -9.84
N PRO A 166 30.90 12.23 -10.78
CA PRO A 166 32.32 12.25 -11.10
C PRO A 166 32.79 13.60 -11.67
N GLU A 167 31.95 14.30 -12.45
CA GLU A 167 32.25 15.63 -12.93
C GLU A 167 32.37 16.62 -11.76
N LEU A 168 31.45 16.55 -10.80
CA LEU A 168 31.44 17.42 -9.63
C LEU A 168 32.62 17.16 -8.69
N LEU A 169 32.95 15.87 -8.44
CA LEU A 169 33.95 15.45 -7.47
C LEU A 169 35.38 15.48 -8.04
N PHE A 170 35.56 15.03 -9.29
CA PHE A 170 36.87 14.83 -9.89
C PHE A 170 37.17 15.78 -11.04
N ARG A 171 36.20 16.66 -11.38
CA ARG A 171 36.28 17.59 -12.54
C ARG A 171 36.58 16.86 -13.87
N ARG A 172 36.20 15.59 -13.96
CA ARG A 172 36.35 14.76 -15.16
C ARG A 172 34.96 14.45 -15.73
N ARG A 173 34.74 14.88 -16.98
CA ARG A 173 33.53 14.60 -17.72
C ARG A 173 33.55 13.19 -18.28
N ILE A 174 32.50 12.43 -18.04
CA ILE A 174 32.27 11.18 -18.76
C ILE A 174 31.79 11.55 -20.17
N PRO A 175 32.34 10.95 -21.23
CA PRO A 175 31.87 11.22 -22.59
C PRO A 175 30.37 10.88 -22.72
N GLN A 176 29.60 11.82 -23.25
CA GLN A 176 28.14 11.73 -23.37
C GLN A 176 27.68 10.50 -24.16
N ARG A 177 28.55 9.96 -25.02
CA ARG A 177 28.28 8.73 -25.76
C ARG A 177 28.07 7.50 -24.84
N TYR A 178 28.84 7.38 -23.77
CA TYR A 178 28.70 6.27 -22.81
C TYR A 178 27.46 6.44 -21.95
N GLU A 179 27.17 7.64 -21.50
CA GLU A 179 25.97 7.98 -20.76
C GLU A 179 24.71 7.61 -21.59
N ASN A 180 24.64 8.06 -22.85
CA ASN A 180 23.53 7.76 -23.74
C ASN A 180 23.33 6.25 -23.97
N VAL A 181 24.41 5.49 -24.16
CA VAL A 181 24.33 4.02 -24.37
C VAL A 181 23.81 3.34 -23.11
N VAL A 182 24.33 3.71 -21.93
CA VAL A 182 23.90 3.12 -20.65
C VAL A 182 22.43 3.42 -20.38
N HIS A 183 21.99 4.67 -20.60
CA HIS A 183 20.59 5.05 -20.45
C HIS A 183 19.68 4.34 -21.47
N MET A 184 20.11 4.20 -22.72
CA MET A 184 19.34 3.48 -23.74
C MET A 184 19.18 1.99 -23.40
N VAL A 185 20.24 1.34 -22.95
CA VAL A 185 20.18 -0.07 -22.53
C VAL A 185 19.29 -0.22 -21.29
N GLY A 186 19.45 0.68 -20.31
CA GLY A 186 18.59 0.70 -19.12
C GLY A 186 17.12 0.91 -19.46
N PHE A 187 16.82 1.83 -20.37
CA PHE A 187 15.45 2.08 -20.85
C PHE A 187 14.84 0.86 -21.50
N LEU A 188 15.58 0.18 -22.39
CA LEU A 188 15.11 -1.05 -23.04
C LEU A 188 14.90 -2.19 -22.03
N ALA A 189 15.78 -2.31 -21.04
CA ALA A 189 15.63 -3.29 -19.96
C ALA A 189 14.39 -3.00 -19.09
N LEU A 190 14.15 -1.74 -18.72
CA LEU A 190 12.95 -1.35 -17.97
C LEU A 190 11.68 -1.55 -18.80
N LEU A 191 11.72 -1.26 -20.10
CA LEU A 191 10.59 -1.50 -21.00
C LEU A 191 10.27 -3.00 -21.09
N ALA A 192 11.30 -3.85 -21.27
CA ALA A 192 11.12 -5.30 -21.29
C ALA A 192 10.55 -5.82 -19.96
N LEU A 193 11.07 -5.32 -18.83
CA LEU A 193 10.57 -5.65 -17.49
C LEU A 193 9.10 -5.24 -17.33
N MET A 194 8.73 -4.03 -17.80
CA MET A 194 7.35 -3.54 -17.75
C MET A 194 6.42 -4.47 -18.56
N VAL A 195 6.84 -4.92 -19.76
CA VAL A 195 6.04 -5.85 -20.56
C VAL A 195 5.86 -7.19 -19.85
N ILE A 196 6.92 -7.73 -19.25
CA ILE A 196 6.86 -9.00 -18.48
C ILE A 196 5.90 -8.87 -17.30
N ILE A 197 6.02 -7.79 -16.51
CA ILE A 197 5.16 -7.57 -15.35
C ILE A 197 3.71 -7.36 -15.79
N THR A 198 3.48 -6.60 -16.86
CA THR A 198 2.13 -6.39 -17.42
C THR A 198 1.51 -7.72 -17.87
N ALA A 199 2.27 -8.57 -18.55
CA ALA A 199 1.81 -9.91 -18.90
C ALA A 199 1.47 -10.73 -17.66
N GLN A 200 2.31 -10.69 -16.62
CA GLN A 200 2.05 -11.35 -15.35
C GLN A 200 0.76 -10.84 -14.68
N ASP A 201 0.49 -9.54 -14.71
CA ASP A 201 -0.73 -8.95 -14.14
C ASP A 201 -2.00 -9.43 -14.88
N ILE A 202 -1.90 -9.64 -16.20
CA ILE A 202 -3.02 -10.12 -17.01
C ILE A 202 -3.31 -11.61 -16.74
N PHE A 203 -2.26 -12.44 -16.70
CA PHE A 203 -2.42 -13.89 -16.50
C PHE A 203 -2.68 -14.29 -15.05
N HIS A 204 -2.23 -13.47 -14.09
CA HIS A 204 -2.38 -13.69 -12.65
C HIS A 204 -2.87 -12.40 -12.00
N PRO A 205 -4.16 -12.06 -12.10
CA PRO A 205 -4.70 -10.81 -11.54
C PRO A 205 -4.37 -10.66 -10.07
N PHE A 206 -4.08 -9.43 -9.65
CA PHE A 206 -3.87 -9.09 -8.25
C PHE A 206 -5.24 -8.88 -7.60
N VAL A 207 -5.57 -9.73 -6.63
CA VAL A 207 -6.75 -9.57 -5.78
C VAL A 207 -6.24 -9.22 -4.39
N ILE A 208 -6.67 -8.08 -3.85
CA ILE A 208 -6.40 -7.71 -2.47
C ILE A 208 -7.29 -8.62 -1.59
N PRO A 209 -6.71 -9.39 -0.66
CA PRO A 209 -7.46 -10.30 0.22
C PRO A 209 -8.38 -9.56 1.21
#